data_f00624bc326844d7d535c08b705ea222
#
_entry.id   f00624bc326844d7d535c08b705ea222
#
_cell.length_a   1.000
_cell.length_b   1.000
_cell.length_c   1.000
_cell.angle_alpha   90.00
_cell.angle_beta   90.00
_cell.angle_gamma   90.00
#
_symmetry.space_group_name_H-M   'P 1'
#
loop_
_entity.id
_entity.type
_entity.pdbx_description
1 polymer ?
#
loop_
_entity_poly.entity_id
_entity_poly.type
_entity_poly.pdbx_seq_one_letter_code
_entity_poly.pdbx_strand_id
1 'polypeptide(L)'
;MEKADLEELRGKVACGAVLETAGFAVDPKESTRRAVKYRRGDDIIIVIHDGQGWFDPLSDAKGDVFRLVEHLDGLPFPAALYVVADLVGFVPSEPEWKRQSRERAPDLTIPERWNARRKPWPGSATWRYLQDERALPDSVLSAAITQDILREGPRGSMWAAHRDRAGAVTGWEERGPDWRGFATGGAKVLFRFGPAAGPRLCVAEAAIDAMSLAALEEQRPDTRYLSTGGGWSPASSEALLDFAVRADALLVAATDNNAQGESFAARLEALAGDAGCGFVRLRPELEDWNEVLKAKRRKKDGREEERDGCRMPAVRLKGEAPPG
;
A
#
# COMPACT_ATOMS: atom_id res chain seq x y z
N MET A 1 -24.61 7.62 35.61
CA MET A 1 -23.99 6.38 35.19
C MET A 1 -22.56 6.42 35.73
N GLU A 2 -22.19 5.44 36.49
CA GLU A 2 -20.88 5.38 37.11
C GLU A 2 -19.79 4.97 36.09
N LYS A 3 -18.52 5.24 36.41
CA LYS A 3 -17.40 4.89 35.54
C LYS A 3 -17.34 3.37 35.24
N ALA A 4 -17.78 2.56 36.19
CA ALA A 4 -17.86 1.11 36.06
C ALA A 4 -18.88 0.67 35.00
N ASP A 5 -20.03 1.34 34.92
CA ASP A 5 -21.08 1.04 33.91
C ASP A 5 -20.58 1.34 32.50
N LEU A 6 -19.76 2.39 32.32
CA LEU A 6 -19.16 2.75 31.03
C LEU A 6 -18.14 1.72 30.55
N GLU A 7 -17.28 1.23 31.46
CA GLU A 7 -16.31 0.18 31.14
C GLU A 7 -17.02 -1.15 30.81
N GLU A 8 -18.11 -1.46 31.53
CA GLU A 8 -18.91 -2.63 31.24
C GLU A 8 -19.58 -2.55 29.84
N LEU A 9 -20.17 -1.42 29.49
CA LEU A 9 -20.75 -1.21 28.15
C LEU A 9 -19.67 -1.28 27.06
N ARG A 10 -18.52 -0.66 27.29
CA ARG A 10 -17.38 -0.73 26.37
C ARG A 10 -16.93 -2.18 26.11
N GLY A 11 -16.94 -3.02 27.13
CA GLY A 11 -16.56 -4.43 27.01
C GLY A 11 -17.63 -5.31 26.34
N LYS A 12 -18.91 -4.91 26.41
CA LYS A 12 -20.04 -5.69 25.90
C LYS A 12 -20.42 -5.40 24.45
N VAL A 13 -20.03 -4.26 23.90
CA VAL A 13 -20.39 -3.86 22.53
C VAL A 13 -19.14 -3.70 21.69
N ALA A 14 -18.98 -4.56 20.68
CA ALA A 14 -17.88 -4.44 19.73
C ALA A 14 -18.13 -3.31 18.72
N CYS A 15 -17.06 -2.64 18.27
CA CYS A 15 -17.14 -1.61 17.22
C CYS A 15 -17.79 -2.13 15.93
N GLY A 16 -17.61 -3.43 15.62
CA GLY A 16 -18.27 -4.08 14.47
C GLY A 16 -19.79 -4.02 14.55
N ALA A 17 -20.38 -4.13 15.75
CA ALA A 17 -21.82 -4.03 15.94
C ALA A 17 -22.37 -2.65 15.52
N VAL A 18 -21.68 -1.59 15.91
CA VAL A 18 -22.01 -0.22 15.49
C VAL A 18 -21.90 -0.06 13.99
N LEU A 19 -20.80 -0.55 13.39
CA LEU A 19 -20.58 -0.43 11.96
C LEU A 19 -21.60 -1.16 11.11
N GLU A 20 -21.95 -2.39 11.47
CA GLU A 20 -22.98 -3.16 10.76
C GLU A 20 -24.35 -2.51 10.86
N THR A 21 -24.72 -2.00 12.03
CA THR A 21 -25.96 -1.26 12.22
C THR A 21 -25.97 0.04 11.41
N ALA A 22 -24.82 0.68 11.26
CA ALA A 22 -24.65 1.87 10.41
C ALA A 22 -24.54 1.54 8.91
N GLY A 23 -24.71 0.27 8.50
CA GLY A 23 -24.72 -0.15 7.10
C GLY A 23 -23.33 -0.41 6.50
N PHE A 24 -22.29 -0.52 7.31
CA PHE A 24 -20.98 -1.00 6.83
C PHE A 24 -20.99 -2.52 6.68
N ALA A 25 -20.31 -3.03 5.68
CA ALA A 25 -20.09 -4.45 5.49
C ALA A 25 -18.59 -4.79 5.69
N VAL A 26 -18.35 -5.99 6.22
CA VAL A 26 -16.98 -6.51 6.34
C VAL A 26 -16.39 -6.73 4.94
N ASP A 27 -15.16 -6.28 4.72
CA ASP A 27 -14.35 -6.63 3.56
C ASP A 27 -13.44 -7.84 3.90
N PRO A 28 -13.85 -9.08 3.62
CA PRO A 28 -13.08 -10.26 4.01
C PRO A 28 -11.76 -10.39 3.29
N LYS A 29 -11.63 -9.77 2.11
CA LYS A 29 -10.41 -9.83 1.30
C LYS A 29 -9.30 -8.96 1.89
N GLU A 30 -9.69 -7.88 2.56
CA GLU A 30 -8.75 -6.91 3.13
C GLU A 30 -8.67 -6.98 4.65
N SER A 31 -9.40 -7.90 5.26
CA SER A 31 -9.41 -8.12 6.70
C SER A 31 -8.39 -9.15 7.14
N THR A 32 -7.93 -9.01 8.37
CA THR A 32 -7.14 -10.01 9.09
C THR A 32 -7.81 -10.29 10.44
N ARG A 33 -7.45 -11.39 11.12
CA ARG A 33 -8.00 -11.71 12.44
C ARG A 33 -7.79 -10.62 13.51
N ARG A 34 -6.79 -9.73 13.33
CA ARG A 34 -6.47 -8.65 14.27
C ARG A 34 -6.92 -7.27 13.81
N ALA A 35 -7.35 -7.15 12.56
CA ALA A 35 -7.77 -5.89 11.97
C ALA A 35 -8.84 -6.19 10.91
N VAL A 36 -10.09 -5.97 11.28
CA VAL A 36 -11.24 -6.22 10.40
C VAL A 36 -11.60 -4.92 9.70
N LYS A 37 -11.55 -4.94 8.37
CA LYS A 37 -11.89 -3.79 7.54
C LYS A 37 -13.37 -3.80 7.22
N TYR A 38 -14.03 -2.69 7.51
CA TYR A 38 -15.43 -2.43 7.19
C TYR A 38 -15.52 -1.34 6.12
N ARG A 39 -16.48 -1.48 5.21
CA ARG A 39 -16.74 -0.52 4.13
C ARG A 39 -18.21 -0.16 4.03
N ARG A 40 -18.47 1.13 3.70
CA ARG A 40 -19.76 1.65 3.30
C ARG A 40 -19.53 2.67 2.18
N GLY A 41 -19.70 2.27 0.93
CA GLY A 41 -19.27 3.10 -0.22
C GLY A 41 -17.76 3.37 -0.16
N ASP A 42 -17.39 4.64 -0.09
CA ASP A 42 -16.00 5.09 0.00
C ASP A 42 -15.48 5.17 1.45
N ASP A 43 -16.38 5.09 2.43
CA ASP A 43 -16.00 5.10 3.85
C ASP A 43 -15.33 3.79 4.24
N ILE A 44 -14.23 3.89 4.98
CA ILE A 44 -13.44 2.75 5.45
C ILE A 44 -13.16 2.92 6.94
N ILE A 45 -13.52 1.92 7.74
CA ILE A 45 -13.14 1.85 9.16
C ILE A 45 -12.44 0.52 9.41
N ILE A 46 -11.35 0.54 10.16
CA ILE A 46 -10.61 -0.65 10.55
C ILE A 46 -10.78 -0.89 12.05
N VAL A 47 -11.37 -2.04 12.38
CA VAL A 47 -11.60 -2.49 13.75
C VAL A 47 -10.42 -3.34 14.21
N ILE A 48 -9.92 -3.06 15.40
CA ILE A 48 -8.74 -3.67 16.02
C ILE A 48 -9.03 -4.07 17.48
N HIS A 49 -8.05 -4.68 18.14
CA HIS A 49 -8.15 -5.08 19.55
C HIS A 49 -9.38 -5.95 19.85
N ASP A 50 -9.57 -7.00 19.01
CA ASP A 50 -10.69 -7.94 19.15
C ASP A 50 -12.07 -7.24 19.21
N GLY A 51 -12.23 -6.18 18.43
CA GLY A 51 -13.48 -5.44 18.34
C GLY A 51 -13.60 -4.22 19.26
N GLN A 52 -12.64 -3.99 20.16
CA GLN A 52 -12.72 -2.95 21.18
C GLN A 52 -12.15 -1.59 20.75
N GLY A 53 -11.49 -1.53 19.63
CA GLY A 53 -10.92 -0.30 19.09
C GLY A 53 -11.11 -0.19 17.59
N TRP A 54 -11.01 1.02 17.09
CA TRP A 54 -11.10 1.30 15.66
C TRP A 54 -10.21 2.48 15.26
N PHE A 55 -9.95 2.57 13.98
CA PHE A 55 -9.38 3.78 13.36
C PHE A 55 -9.88 3.92 11.92
N ASP A 56 -9.95 5.15 11.47
CA ASP A 56 -10.21 5.52 10.09
C ASP A 56 -8.85 5.68 9.36
N PRO A 57 -8.55 4.87 8.33
CA PRO A 57 -7.29 4.99 7.59
C PRO A 57 -7.20 6.26 6.73
N LEU A 58 -8.32 6.97 6.53
CA LEU A 58 -8.42 8.20 5.73
C LEU A 58 -8.35 9.47 6.59
N SER A 59 -8.40 9.31 7.94
CA SER A 59 -8.33 10.43 8.91
C SER A 59 -7.48 10.04 10.11
N ASP A 60 -7.31 10.97 11.07
CA ASP A 60 -6.68 10.69 12.37
C ASP A 60 -7.68 10.17 13.41
N ALA A 61 -8.94 9.95 13.00
CA ALA A 61 -10.00 9.51 13.87
C ALA A 61 -9.77 8.08 14.33
N LYS A 62 -9.85 7.85 15.62
CA LYS A 62 -9.69 6.55 16.28
C LYS A 62 -10.30 6.59 17.67
N GLY A 63 -10.57 5.43 18.23
CA GLY A 63 -11.09 5.38 19.59
C GLY A 63 -11.73 4.05 19.95
N ASP A 64 -12.64 4.11 20.91
CA ASP A 64 -13.51 3.04 21.35
C ASP A 64 -14.90 3.11 20.68
N VAL A 65 -15.80 2.25 21.10
CA VAL A 65 -17.17 2.15 20.56
C VAL A 65 -17.96 3.47 20.68
N PHE A 66 -17.79 4.25 21.74
CA PHE A 66 -18.48 5.52 21.91
C PHE A 66 -17.96 6.58 20.93
N ARG A 67 -16.65 6.67 20.80
CA ARG A 67 -16.00 7.54 19.82
C ARG A 67 -16.37 7.18 18.39
N LEU A 68 -16.65 5.89 18.12
CA LEU A 68 -17.13 5.47 16.82
C LEU A 68 -18.49 6.04 16.49
N VAL A 69 -19.45 5.97 17.42
CA VAL A 69 -20.78 6.55 17.25
C VAL A 69 -20.70 8.08 17.09
N GLU A 70 -19.88 8.76 17.91
CA GLU A 70 -19.65 10.20 17.75
C GLU A 70 -19.10 10.53 16.35
N HIS A 71 -18.19 9.71 15.84
CA HIS A 71 -17.56 9.91 14.52
C HIS A 71 -18.54 9.69 13.36
N LEU A 72 -19.36 8.62 13.42
CA LEU A 72 -20.27 8.25 12.34
C LEU A 72 -21.51 9.14 12.27
N ASP A 73 -22.07 9.50 13.42
CA ASP A 73 -23.39 10.14 13.54
C ASP A 73 -23.29 11.62 13.94
N GLY A 74 -22.09 12.10 14.29
CA GLY A 74 -21.89 13.47 14.78
C GLY A 74 -22.57 13.74 16.12
N LEU A 75 -22.92 12.70 16.87
CA LEU A 75 -23.63 12.79 18.13
C LEU A 75 -22.70 13.16 19.29
N PRO A 76 -23.16 13.93 20.29
CA PRO A 76 -22.38 14.14 21.50
C PRO A 76 -22.38 12.86 22.36
N PHE A 77 -21.33 12.69 23.17
CA PHE A 77 -21.11 11.51 24.02
C PHE A 77 -22.36 11.00 24.79
N PRO A 78 -23.20 11.86 25.42
CA PRO A 78 -24.40 11.39 26.11
C PRO A 78 -25.39 10.66 25.19
N ALA A 79 -25.52 11.10 23.93
CA ALA A 79 -26.38 10.45 22.94
C ALA A 79 -25.75 9.17 22.40
N ALA A 80 -24.45 9.17 22.11
CA ALA A 80 -23.70 7.99 21.69
C ALA A 80 -23.82 6.84 22.70
N LEU A 81 -23.92 7.17 23.97
CA LEU A 81 -24.08 6.21 25.05
C LEU A 81 -25.39 5.41 24.97
N TYR A 82 -26.50 6.06 24.63
CA TYR A 82 -27.78 5.37 24.43
C TYR A 82 -27.71 4.45 23.21
N VAL A 83 -27.12 4.90 22.12
CA VAL A 83 -26.93 4.07 20.91
C VAL A 83 -26.11 2.81 21.23
N VAL A 84 -25.02 2.96 21.98
CA VAL A 84 -24.20 1.81 22.37
C VAL A 84 -24.96 0.87 23.33
N ALA A 85 -25.73 1.43 24.27
CA ALA A 85 -26.51 0.63 25.21
C ALA A 85 -27.56 -0.24 24.50
N ASP A 86 -28.18 0.25 23.43
CA ASP A 86 -29.15 -0.48 22.62
C ASP A 86 -28.54 -1.65 21.83
N LEU A 87 -27.21 -1.66 21.64
CA LEU A 87 -26.47 -2.70 20.94
C LEU A 87 -25.89 -3.80 21.86
N VAL A 88 -26.19 -3.77 23.16
CA VAL A 88 -25.74 -4.81 24.09
C VAL A 88 -26.31 -6.17 23.65
N GLY A 89 -25.40 -7.12 23.40
CA GLY A 89 -25.77 -8.46 22.95
C GLY A 89 -25.81 -8.65 21.42
N PHE A 90 -25.58 -7.60 20.63
CA PHE A 90 -25.39 -7.73 19.18
C PHE A 90 -24.02 -8.39 18.90
N VAL A 91 -24.03 -9.49 18.15
CA VAL A 91 -22.81 -10.21 17.74
C VAL A 91 -22.53 -9.86 16.28
N PRO A 92 -21.45 -9.11 15.98
CA PRO A 92 -21.11 -8.76 14.60
C PRO A 92 -20.72 -10.00 13.80
N SER A 93 -20.90 -9.93 12.49
CA SER A 93 -20.53 -10.98 11.55
C SER A 93 -19.03 -11.28 11.63
N GLU A 94 -18.67 -12.52 11.89
CA GLU A 94 -17.28 -12.96 11.83
C GLU A 94 -16.97 -13.49 10.42
N PRO A 95 -15.94 -12.97 9.75
CA PRO A 95 -15.47 -13.58 8.50
C PRO A 95 -15.02 -15.02 8.74
N GLU A 96 -15.36 -15.94 7.83
CA GLU A 96 -14.78 -17.29 7.86
C GLU A 96 -13.26 -17.22 7.67
N TRP A 97 -12.54 -17.26 8.78
CA TRP A 97 -11.07 -17.27 8.78
C TRP A 97 -10.58 -18.63 8.31
N LYS A 98 -10.10 -18.74 7.07
CA LYS A 98 -9.29 -19.88 6.68
C LYS A 98 -8.07 -19.92 7.61
N ARG A 99 -8.04 -20.90 8.53
CA ARG A 99 -6.94 -21.12 9.47
C ARG A 99 -5.64 -21.35 8.69
N GLN A 100 -4.89 -20.29 8.44
CA GLN A 100 -3.46 -20.44 8.22
C GLN A 100 -2.80 -20.39 9.59
N SER A 101 -2.29 -21.53 10.06
CA SER A 101 -1.46 -21.58 11.24
C SER A 101 -0.24 -20.69 10.97
N ARG A 102 -0.25 -19.48 11.52
CA ARG A 102 0.96 -18.66 11.59
C ARG A 102 1.85 -19.31 12.64
N GLU A 103 2.93 -19.94 12.20
CA GLU A 103 4.07 -20.18 13.08
C GLU A 103 4.39 -18.85 13.77
N ARG A 104 4.49 -18.90 15.11
CA ARG A 104 4.93 -17.75 15.90
C ARG A 104 6.28 -17.32 15.34
N ALA A 105 6.36 -16.15 14.75
CA ALA A 105 7.64 -15.58 14.34
C ALA A 105 8.54 -15.54 15.61
N PRO A 106 9.80 -15.94 15.51
CA PRO A 106 10.74 -15.82 16.62
C PRO A 106 10.74 -14.36 17.13
N ASP A 107 11.12 -14.13 18.39
CA ASP A 107 11.19 -12.80 19.03
C ASP A 107 12.26 -11.89 18.43
N LEU A 108 12.46 -11.98 17.11
CA LEU A 108 13.39 -11.14 16.35
C LEU A 108 12.82 -9.74 16.15
N THR A 109 13.67 -8.75 16.31
CA THR A 109 13.36 -7.36 15.97
C THR A 109 13.08 -7.18 14.48
N ILE A 110 12.47 -6.05 14.09
CA ILE A 110 12.21 -5.72 12.68
C ILE A 110 13.50 -5.74 11.83
N PRO A 111 14.62 -5.10 12.24
CA PRO A 111 15.87 -5.17 11.49
C PRO A 111 16.44 -6.60 11.37
N GLU A 112 16.39 -7.40 12.43
CA GLU A 112 16.87 -8.80 12.39
C GLU A 112 16.04 -9.65 11.43
N ARG A 113 14.69 -9.52 11.46
CA ARG A 113 13.80 -10.21 10.52
C ARG A 113 14.05 -9.80 9.08
N TRP A 114 14.30 -8.50 8.83
CA TRP A 114 14.67 -7.97 7.53
C TRP A 114 16.00 -8.56 7.03
N ASN A 115 17.02 -8.53 7.87
CA ASN A 115 18.37 -9.00 7.53
C ASN A 115 18.44 -10.53 7.35
N ALA A 116 17.55 -11.28 7.98
CA ALA A 116 17.45 -12.73 7.81
C ALA A 116 16.89 -13.14 6.44
N ARG A 117 16.34 -12.21 5.65
CA ARG A 117 15.78 -12.48 4.33
C ARG A 117 16.77 -12.19 3.21
N ARG A 118 16.73 -13.05 2.19
CA ARG A 118 17.55 -12.88 0.99
C ARG A 118 17.04 -11.71 0.14
N LYS A 119 17.94 -11.08 -0.59
CA LYS A 119 17.58 -10.19 -1.70
C LYS A 119 17.02 -11.02 -2.86
N PRO A 120 16.01 -10.53 -3.58
CA PRO A 120 15.57 -11.17 -4.83
C PRO A 120 16.73 -11.25 -5.83
N TRP A 121 16.77 -12.30 -6.62
CA TRP A 121 17.74 -12.48 -7.70
C TRP A 121 17.03 -12.94 -8.98
N PRO A 122 17.62 -12.75 -10.17
CA PRO A 122 17.03 -13.17 -11.42
C PRO A 122 16.60 -14.64 -11.39
N GLY A 123 15.30 -14.92 -11.62
CA GLY A 123 14.71 -16.25 -11.56
C GLY A 123 14.20 -16.69 -10.18
N SER A 124 14.39 -15.91 -9.10
CA SER A 124 13.72 -16.20 -7.83
C SER A 124 12.19 -15.99 -7.92
N ALA A 125 11.43 -16.58 -7.01
CA ALA A 125 9.97 -16.47 -7.03
C ALA A 125 9.51 -15.01 -6.90
N THR A 126 10.13 -14.24 -6.02
CA THR A 126 9.85 -12.81 -5.86
C THR A 126 10.24 -12.00 -7.10
N TRP A 127 11.38 -12.32 -7.73
CA TRP A 127 11.80 -11.65 -8.97
C TRP A 127 10.79 -11.89 -10.09
N ARG A 128 10.38 -13.15 -10.32
CA ARG A 128 9.36 -13.49 -11.32
C ARG A 128 8.03 -12.80 -11.04
N TYR A 129 7.57 -12.80 -9.80
CA TYR A 129 6.37 -12.08 -9.42
C TYR A 129 6.44 -10.60 -9.82
N LEU A 130 7.55 -9.92 -9.50
CA LEU A 130 7.71 -8.50 -9.82
C LEU A 130 7.88 -8.25 -11.32
N GLN A 131 8.60 -9.13 -12.02
CA GLN A 131 8.87 -9.00 -13.45
C GLN A 131 7.67 -9.41 -14.31
N ASP A 132 7.08 -10.58 -14.03
CA ASP A 132 6.08 -11.19 -14.92
C ASP A 132 4.67 -10.67 -14.61
N GLU A 133 4.30 -10.60 -13.32
CA GLU A 133 2.96 -10.20 -12.92
C GLU A 133 2.82 -8.68 -12.70
N ARG A 134 3.91 -8.02 -12.26
CA ARG A 134 3.94 -6.57 -12.03
C ARG A 134 4.64 -5.77 -13.13
N ALA A 135 5.17 -6.43 -14.13
CA ALA A 135 5.82 -5.84 -15.30
C ALA A 135 7.01 -4.92 -14.98
N LEU A 136 7.59 -5.02 -13.77
CA LEU A 136 8.75 -4.22 -13.40
C LEU A 136 9.98 -4.66 -14.20
N PRO A 137 10.70 -3.73 -14.87
CA PRO A 137 11.88 -4.08 -15.66
C PRO A 137 13.07 -4.41 -14.77
N ASP A 138 13.98 -5.23 -15.30
CA ASP A 138 15.21 -5.65 -14.62
C ASP A 138 16.06 -4.49 -14.11
N SER A 139 16.08 -3.38 -14.82
CA SER A 139 16.80 -2.16 -14.41
C SER A 139 16.27 -1.59 -13.10
N VAL A 140 14.94 -1.57 -12.91
CA VAL A 140 14.30 -1.09 -11.66
C VAL A 140 14.53 -2.09 -10.54
N LEU A 141 14.38 -3.39 -10.80
CA LEU A 141 14.62 -4.44 -9.81
C LEU A 141 16.07 -4.45 -9.33
N SER A 142 17.02 -4.36 -10.25
CA SER A 142 18.45 -4.29 -9.93
C SER A 142 18.81 -3.05 -9.12
N ALA A 143 18.26 -1.88 -9.48
CA ALA A 143 18.45 -0.65 -8.73
C ALA A 143 17.85 -0.75 -7.31
N ALA A 144 16.65 -1.33 -7.16
CA ALA A 144 16.01 -1.52 -5.86
C ALA A 144 16.79 -2.49 -4.95
N ILE A 145 17.38 -3.55 -5.52
CA ILE A 145 18.25 -4.49 -4.81
C ILE A 145 19.57 -3.81 -4.38
N THR A 146 20.14 -2.99 -5.26
CA THR A 146 21.36 -2.21 -4.95
C THR A 146 21.11 -1.23 -3.80
N GLN A 147 19.95 -0.56 -3.79
CA GLN A 147 19.53 0.34 -2.72
C GLN A 147 19.08 -0.38 -1.44
N ASP A 148 19.13 -1.71 -1.42
CA ASP A 148 18.78 -2.54 -0.27
C ASP A 148 17.34 -2.36 0.24
N ILE A 149 16.41 -2.11 -0.66
CA ILE A 149 15.00 -1.83 -0.33
C ILE A 149 14.06 -3.01 -0.59
N LEU A 150 14.55 -4.12 -1.14
CA LEU A 150 13.76 -5.32 -1.40
C LEU A 150 14.33 -6.56 -0.71
N ARG A 151 13.43 -7.42 -0.22
CA ARG A 151 13.72 -8.78 0.27
C ARG A 151 12.68 -9.76 -0.25
N GLU A 152 13.08 -11.04 -0.29
CA GLU A 152 12.13 -12.13 -0.53
C GLU A 152 11.30 -12.41 0.72
N GLY A 153 10.01 -12.25 0.58
CA GLY A 153 9.06 -12.67 1.59
C GLY A 153 8.67 -14.15 1.48
N PRO A 154 7.80 -14.64 2.37
CA PRO A 154 7.26 -16.00 2.29
C PRO A 154 6.51 -16.22 0.99
N ARG A 155 6.59 -17.46 0.43
CA ARG A 155 5.86 -17.89 -0.78
C ARG A 155 6.11 -17.02 -2.01
N GLY A 156 7.30 -16.43 -2.12
CA GLY A 156 7.65 -15.57 -3.25
C GLY A 156 7.07 -14.15 -3.17
N SER A 157 6.49 -13.75 -2.03
CA SER A 157 6.09 -12.37 -1.84
C SER A 157 7.30 -11.42 -1.84
N MET A 158 7.07 -10.17 -2.20
CA MET A 158 8.02 -9.09 -2.06
C MET A 158 7.88 -8.45 -0.68
N TRP A 159 8.99 -8.19 -0.01
CA TRP A 159 9.08 -7.25 1.10
C TRP A 159 9.76 -5.97 0.61
N ALA A 160 9.09 -4.81 0.80
CA ALA A 160 9.60 -3.50 0.43
C ALA A 160 9.78 -2.64 1.69
N ALA A 161 11.03 -2.23 1.97
CA ALA A 161 11.41 -1.60 3.22
C ALA A 161 10.78 -0.23 3.44
N HIS A 162 10.19 -0.01 4.60
CA HIS A 162 9.96 1.31 5.16
C HIS A 162 11.13 1.68 6.09
N ARG A 163 11.61 2.91 5.97
CA ARG A 163 12.78 3.39 6.71
C ARG A 163 12.47 4.68 7.44
N ASP A 164 13.04 4.83 8.63
CA ASP A 164 13.03 6.08 9.37
C ASP A 164 14.05 7.11 8.81
N ARG A 165 14.15 8.25 9.48
CA ARG A 165 15.08 9.33 9.12
C ARG A 165 16.54 8.89 9.15
N ALA A 166 16.90 8.02 10.09
CA ALA A 166 18.25 7.48 10.23
C ALA A 166 18.58 6.40 9.18
N GLY A 167 17.57 5.96 8.38
CA GLY A 167 17.71 4.91 7.38
C GLY A 167 17.51 3.50 7.93
N ALA A 168 17.17 3.33 9.21
CA ALA A 168 16.87 2.03 9.78
C ALA A 168 15.53 1.49 9.25
N VAL A 169 15.44 0.17 9.03
CA VAL A 169 14.21 -0.49 8.60
C VAL A 169 13.24 -0.57 9.78
N THR A 170 12.11 0.11 9.66
CA THR A 170 11.04 0.15 10.67
C THR A 170 9.90 -0.83 10.37
N GLY A 171 9.83 -1.33 9.16
CA GLY A 171 8.82 -2.27 8.68
C GLY A 171 8.99 -2.51 7.19
N TRP A 172 8.07 -3.21 6.59
CA TRP A 172 8.02 -3.43 5.14
C TRP A 172 6.59 -3.68 4.67
N GLU A 173 6.29 -3.24 3.47
CA GLU A 173 5.13 -3.73 2.72
C GLU A 173 5.40 -5.15 2.27
N GLU A 174 4.41 -6.02 2.38
CA GLU A 174 4.44 -7.36 1.82
C GLU A 174 3.40 -7.49 0.71
N ARG A 175 3.86 -7.88 -0.48
CA ARG A 175 3.00 -8.08 -1.66
C ARG A 175 3.35 -9.39 -2.35
N GLY A 176 2.36 -10.18 -2.65
CA GLY A 176 2.46 -11.42 -3.42
C GLY A 176 1.23 -11.60 -4.29
N PRO A 177 1.14 -12.70 -5.07
CA PRO A 177 -0.01 -12.97 -5.93
C PRO A 177 -1.34 -12.93 -5.17
N ASP A 178 -1.37 -13.60 -4.00
CA ASP A 178 -2.60 -13.79 -3.19
C ASP A 178 -2.51 -13.10 -1.81
N TRP A 179 -1.52 -12.26 -1.60
CA TRP A 179 -1.28 -11.67 -0.29
C TRP A 179 -0.83 -10.23 -0.36
N ARG A 180 -1.40 -9.42 0.52
CA ARG A 180 -0.91 -8.07 0.82
C ARG A 180 -0.95 -7.84 2.33
N GLY A 181 0.02 -7.11 2.85
CA GLY A 181 0.09 -6.81 4.27
C GLY A 181 1.26 -5.90 4.60
N PHE A 182 1.43 -5.67 5.88
CA PHE A 182 2.56 -4.94 6.43
C PHE A 182 3.21 -5.74 7.57
N ALA A 183 4.50 -5.51 7.80
CA ALA A 183 5.28 -6.20 8.83
C ALA A 183 4.61 -6.13 10.21
N THR A 184 4.28 -7.27 10.80
CA THR A 184 3.72 -7.32 12.16
C THR A 184 4.71 -6.73 13.15
N GLY A 185 4.26 -5.76 13.96
CA GLY A 185 5.10 -5.00 14.92
C GLY A 185 5.99 -3.95 14.26
N GLY A 186 5.87 -3.74 12.94
CA GLY A 186 6.59 -2.68 12.24
C GLY A 186 5.81 -1.37 12.21
N ALA A 187 6.54 -0.27 11.98
CA ALA A 187 5.98 1.06 11.79
C ALA A 187 6.00 1.46 10.31
N LYS A 188 4.86 1.95 9.81
CA LYS A 188 4.77 2.56 8.49
C LYS A 188 5.39 3.96 8.57
N VAL A 189 6.54 4.13 7.91
CA VAL A 189 7.15 5.43 7.71
C VAL A 189 7.11 5.73 6.22
N LEU A 190 8.18 5.45 5.45
CA LEU A 190 8.17 5.61 4.00
C LEU A 190 9.02 4.53 3.33
N PHE A 191 8.49 3.96 2.27
CA PHE A 191 9.30 3.33 1.24
C PHE A 191 10.01 4.42 0.44
N ARG A 192 11.25 4.18 0.01
CA ARG A 192 12.08 5.18 -0.68
C ARG A 192 12.88 4.51 -1.78
N PHE A 193 12.74 5.01 -3.01
CA PHE A 193 13.46 4.52 -4.17
C PHE A 193 14.00 5.70 -4.99
N GLY A 194 15.18 5.53 -5.59
CA GLY A 194 15.86 6.56 -6.36
C GLY A 194 16.86 7.39 -5.55
N PRO A 195 17.39 8.48 -6.11
CA PRO A 195 18.46 9.27 -5.49
C PRO A 195 18.01 9.96 -4.20
N ALA A 196 18.86 9.89 -3.16
CA ALA A 196 18.56 10.50 -1.87
C ALA A 196 18.42 12.03 -1.92
N ALA A 197 19.12 12.67 -2.85
CA ALA A 197 19.14 14.12 -3.02
C ALA A 197 18.10 14.64 -4.03
N GLY A 198 17.32 13.77 -4.68
CA GLY A 198 16.33 14.20 -5.67
C GLY A 198 15.35 15.22 -5.07
N PRO A 199 15.21 16.41 -5.68
CA PRO A 199 14.31 17.44 -5.19
C PRO A 199 12.83 17.13 -5.50
N ARG A 200 12.57 16.36 -6.54
CA ARG A 200 11.21 15.96 -6.90
C ARG A 200 10.82 14.70 -6.11
N LEU A 201 9.83 14.84 -5.25
CA LEU A 201 9.34 13.82 -4.30
C LEU A 201 8.02 13.24 -4.81
N CYS A 202 8.06 12.12 -5.52
CA CYS A 202 6.85 11.46 -6.02
C CYS A 202 6.29 10.48 -4.99
N VAL A 203 5.12 10.76 -4.46
CA VAL A 203 4.47 9.96 -3.42
C VAL A 203 3.33 9.14 -4.01
N ALA A 204 3.50 7.82 -4.05
CA ALA A 204 2.50 6.83 -4.43
C ALA A 204 1.91 6.12 -3.18
N GLU A 205 0.87 5.33 -3.36
CA GLU A 205 0.23 4.61 -2.26
C GLU A 205 1.01 3.35 -1.87
N ALA A 206 1.53 2.60 -2.83
CA ALA A 206 2.28 1.37 -2.57
C ALA A 206 3.68 1.39 -3.20
N ALA A 207 4.59 0.58 -2.66
CA ALA A 207 5.96 0.44 -3.16
C ALA A 207 6.01 -0.03 -4.62
N ILE A 208 5.06 -0.90 -5.04
CA ILE A 208 4.94 -1.35 -6.43
C ILE A 208 4.62 -0.16 -7.34
N ASP A 209 3.72 0.73 -6.93
CA ASP A 209 3.34 1.91 -7.73
C ASP A 209 4.48 2.91 -7.81
N ALA A 210 5.19 3.14 -6.72
CA ALA A 210 6.40 3.97 -6.71
C ALA A 210 7.48 3.44 -7.68
N MET A 211 7.73 2.12 -7.69
CA MET A 211 8.66 1.49 -8.64
C MET A 211 8.13 1.47 -10.07
N SER A 212 6.82 1.33 -10.26
CA SER A 212 6.18 1.38 -11.58
C SER A 212 6.26 2.76 -12.20
N LEU A 213 6.02 3.81 -11.41
CA LEU A 213 6.20 5.18 -11.87
C LEU A 213 7.67 5.45 -12.22
N ALA A 214 8.62 4.97 -11.41
CA ALA A 214 10.03 5.06 -11.71
C ALA A 214 10.40 4.36 -13.04
N ALA A 215 9.80 3.20 -13.32
CA ALA A 215 9.98 2.50 -14.60
C ALA A 215 9.41 3.31 -15.77
N LEU A 216 8.23 3.89 -15.61
CA LEU A 216 7.56 4.71 -16.62
C LEU A 216 8.33 6.00 -16.95
N GLU A 217 8.99 6.58 -15.95
CA GLU A 217 9.82 7.79 -16.06
C GLU A 217 11.32 7.48 -16.30
N GLU A 218 11.67 6.21 -16.59
CA GLU A 218 13.05 5.77 -16.88
C GLU A 218 14.03 6.12 -15.75
N GLN A 219 13.56 6.03 -14.48
CA GLN A 219 14.33 6.32 -13.27
C GLN A 219 14.99 7.71 -13.29
N ARG A 220 14.18 8.75 -13.39
CA ARG A 220 14.66 10.15 -13.44
C ARG A 220 15.68 10.43 -12.34
N PRO A 221 16.82 11.05 -12.68
CA PRO A 221 17.92 11.31 -11.74
C PRO A 221 17.61 12.41 -10.72
N ASP A 222 16.58 13.23 -10.95
CA ASP A 222 16.13 14.30 -10.07
C ASP A 222 14.97 13.88 -9.14
N THR A 223 14.50 12.62 -9.23
CA THR A 223 13.26 12.17 -8.58
C THR A 223 13.53 11.11 -7.53
N ARG A 224 12.93 11.31 -6.36
CA ARG A 224 12.81 10.31 -5.32
C ARG A 224 11.37 9.80 -5.29
N TYR A 225 11.20 8.50 -5.52
CA TYR A 225 9.91 7.82 -5.49
C TYR A 225 9.65 7.27 -4.09
N LEU A 226 8.52 7.65 -3.53
CA LEU A 226 8.13 7.35 -2.15
C LEU A 226 6.81 6.59 -2.12
N SER A 227 6.57 5.82 -1.06
CA SER A 227 5.25 5.24 -0.79
C SER A 227 4.95 5.25 0.70
N THR A 228 3.66 5.41 1.03
CA THR A 228 3.14 5.39 2.41
C THR A 228 2.72 3.98 2.84
N GLY A 229 2.71 3.00 1.93
CA GLY A 229 2.30 1.62 2.21
C GLY A 229 0.80 1.43 2.40
N GLY A 230 0.00 2.16 1.61
CA GLY A 230 -1.47 2.06 1.63
C GLY A 230 -2.10 2.61 2.92
N GLY A 231 -1.47 3.58 3.56
CA GLY A 231 -2.00 4.22 4.76
C GLY A 231 -1.30 5.55 5.04
N TRP A 232 -1.89 6.32 5.93
CA TRP A 232 -1.34 7.59 6.38
C TRP A 232 -1.09 7.52 7.89
N SER A 233 0.13 7.77 8.33
CA SER A 233 0.50 7.77 9.74
C SER A 233 1.18 9.08 10.13
N PRO A 234 1.17 9.48 11.41
CA PRO A 234 1.94 10.64 11.87
C PRO A 234 3.43 10.55 11.48
N ALA A 235 4.02 9.35 11.58
CA ALA A 235 5.41 9.12 11.19
C ALA A 235 5.64 9.28 9.68
N SER A 236 4.66 8.93 8.83
CA SER A 236 4.75 9.17 7.39
C SER A 236 4.65 10.66 7.08
N SER A 237 3.74 11.39 7.75
CA SER A 237 3.60 12.85 7.60
C SER A 237 4.87 13.58 8.00
N GLU A 238 5.43 13.26 9.16
CA GLU A 238 6.69 13.84 9.65
C GLU A 238 7.85 13.57 8.69
N ALA A 239 7.98 12.33 8.21
CA ALA A 239 9.03 11.97 7.27
C ALA A 239 8.88 12.65 5.90
N LEU A 240 7.64 12.87 5.43
CA LEU A 240 7.38 13.63 4.20
C LEU A 240 7.70 15.11 4.39
N LEU A 241 7.30 15.70 5.51
CA LEU A 241 7.61 17.09 5.84
C LEU A 241 9.13 17.31 5.89
N ASP A 242 9.88 16.43 6.52
CA ASP A 242 11.36 16.48 6.57
C ASP A 242 12.02 16.55 5.18
N PHE A 243 11.41 15.89 4.17
CA PHE A 243 11.91 15.97 2.80
C PHE A 243 11.42 17.22 2.06
N ALA A 244 10.21 17.68 2.38
CA ALA A 244 9.55 18.78 1.71
C ALA A 244 10.06 20.16 2.12
N VAL A 245 10.63 20.32 3.34
CA VAL A 245 11.16 21.62 3.83
C VAL A 245 12.43 22.10 3.12
N ARG A 246 12.95 21.36 2.13
CA ARG A 246 14.09 21.77 1.33
C ARG A 246 13.70 22.87 0.33
N ALA A 247 14.55 23.84 0.13
CA ALA A 247 14.25 25.01 -0.69
C ALA A 247 13.88 24.72 -2.16
N ASP A 248 14.36 23.58 -2.70
CA ASP A 248 14.15 23.14 -4.07
C ASP A 248 13.13 21.99 -4.18
N ALA A 249 12.44 21.66 -3.10
CA ALA A 249 11.54 20.52 -3.08
C ALA A 249 10.28 20.76 -3.92
N LEU A 250 9.91 19.72 -4.70
CA LEU A 250 8.64 19.62 -5.41
C LEU A 250 7.94 18.35 -4.96
N LEU A 251 6.84 18.48 -4.25
CA LEU A 251 6.01 17.37 -3.83
C LEU A 251 5.03 17.00 -4.95
N VAL A 252 5.09 15.76 -5.40
CA VAL A 252 4.25 15.24 -6.47
C VAL A 252 3.32 14.18 -5.89
N ALA A 253 2.02 14.47 -5.82
CA ALA A 253 1.01 13.50 -5.44
C ALA A 253 0.75 12.54 -6.62
N ALA A 254 1.42 11.40 -6.60
CA ALA A 254 1.30 10.32 -7.56
C ALA A 254 0.43 9.17 -7.02
N THR A 255 -0.64 9.51 -6.33
CA THR A 255 -1.62 8.60 -5.73
C THR A 255 -2.58 8.05 -6.79
N ASP A 256 -3.31 6.99 -6.45
CA ASP A 256 -4.21 6.27 -7.35
C ASP A 256 -5.30 7.18 -7.94
N ASN A 257 -5.88 6.75 -9.05
CA ASN A 257 -6.96 7.47 -9.72
C ASN A 257 -8.34 7.04 -9.19
N ASN A 258 -8.55 7.23 -7.90
CA ASN A 258 -9.79 6.93 -7.20
C ASN A 258 -10.04 7.94 -6.06
N ALA A 259 -11.18 7.85 -5.38
CA ALA A 259 -11.55 8.77 -4.30
C ALA A 259 -10.54 8.78 -3.14
N GLN A 260 -9.98 7.62 -2.77
CA GLN A 260 -8.94 7.51 -1.75
C GLN A 260 -7.66 8.24 -2.18
N GLY A 261 -7.24 8.03 -3.44
CA GLY A 261 -6.07 8.70 -4.02
C GLY A 261 -6.22 10.22 -4.04
N GLU A 262 -7.41 10.73 -4.34
CA GLU A 262 -7.68 12.18 -4.26
C GLU A 262 -7.63 12.70 -2.81
N SER A 263 -8.13 11.94 -1.84
CA SER A 263 -8.00 12.29 -0.43
C SER A 263 -6.54 12.36 0.02
N PHE A 264 -5.71 11.40 -0.42
CA PHE A 264 -4.28 11.44 -0.14
C PHE A 264 -3.56 12.58 -0.87
N ALA A 265 -3.96 12.89 -2.10
CA ALA A 265 -3.41 14.02 -2.84
C ALA A 265 -3.71 15.36 -2.14
N ALA A 266 -4.92 15.54 -1.64
CA ALA A 266 -5.29 16.75 -0.88
C ALA A 266 -4.46 16.91 0.42
N ARG A 267 -4.13 15.80 1.10
CA ARG A 267 -3.24 15.84 2.27
C ARG A 267 -1.81 16.20 1.90
N LEU A 268 -1.31 15.68 0.77
CA LEU A 268 0.02 16.03 0.25
C LEU A 268 0.08 17.50 -0.15
N GLU A 269 -0.99 18.06 -0.72
CA GLU A 269 -1.10 19.48 -1.04
C GLU A 269 -1.04 20.36 0.20
N ALA A 270 -1.80 19.99 1.25
CA ALA A 270 -1.74 20.69 2.54
C ALA A 270 -0.32 20.64 3.15
N LEU A 271 0.31 19.45 3.14
CA LEU A 271 1.69 19.28 3.62
C LEU A 271 2.69 20.13 2.81
N ALA A 272 2.51 20.25 1.49
CA ALA A 272 3.35 21.12 0.67
C ALA A 272 3.19 22.60 1.04
N GLY A 273 1.95 23.02 1.36
CA GLY A 273 1.66 24.35 1.89
C GLY A 273 2.37 24.61 3.22
N ASP A 274 2.30 23.67 4.16
CA ASP A 274 2.97 23.73 5.46
C ASP A 274 4.50 23.79 5.34
N ALA A 275 5.05 23.03 4.39
CA ALA A 275 6.47 22.99 4.10
C ALA A 275 6.98 24.19 3.29
N GLY A 276 6.09 24.94 2.62
CA GLY A 276 6.44 26.02 1.71
C GLY A 276 7.10 25.55 0.41
N CYS A 277 6.84 24.31 -0.04
CA CYS A 277 7.40 23.75 -1.27
C CYS A 277 6.38 23.72 -2.43
N GLY A 278 6.88 23.43 -3.65
CA GLY A 278 6.01 23.25 -4.82
C GLY A 278 5.14 22.00 -4.71
N PHE A 279 3.93 22.02 -5.31
CA PHE A 279 3.03 20.89 -5.38
C PHE A 279 2.55 20.61 -6.80
N VAL A 280 2.42 19.33 -7.17
CA VAL A 280 1.84 18.86 -8.43
C VAL A 280 1.04 17.60 -8.20
N ARG A 281 -0.19 17.53 -8.74
CA ARG A 281 -0.98 16.30 -8.83
C ARG A 281 -0.63 15.58 -10.13
N LEU A 282 -0.05 14.39 -10.04
CA LEU A 282 0.23 13.50 -11.17
C LEU A 282 -0.68 12.27 -11.07
N ARG A 283 -1.66 12.18 -11.99
CA ARG A 283 -2.64 11.09 -12.01
C ARG A 283 -2.20 9.97 -12.94
N PRO A 284 -2.33 8.69 -12.56
CA PRO A 284 -2.22 7.60 -13.51
C PRO A 284 -3.40 7.61 -14.48
N GLU A 285 -3.18 7.19 -15.73
CA GLU A 285 -4.22 7.07 -16.75
C GLU A 285 -5.21 5.93 -16.47
N LEU A 286 -4.80 4.94 -15.68
CA LEU A 286 -5.60 3.82 -15.19
C LEU A 286 -5.79 3.94 -13.67
N GLU A 287 -6.22 2.88 -13.00
CA GLU A 287 -6.48 2.87 -11.56
C GLU A 287 -5.24 3.24 -10.74
N ASP A 288 -4.09 2.63 -11.08
CA ASP A 288 -2.80 2.82 -10.42
C ASP A 288 -1.63 2.81 -11.41
N TRP A 289 -0.43 3.12 -10.95
CA TRP A 289 0.78 3.16 -11.79
C TRP A 289 1.23 1.79 -12.27
N ASN A 290 0.93 0.73 -11.54
CA ASN A 290 1.27 -0.62 -11.96
C ASN A 290 0.41 -1.08 -13.12
N GLU A 291 -0.88 -0.76 -13.13
CA GLU A 291 -1.76 -1.05 -14.27
C GLU A 291 -1.35 -0.25 -15.52
N VAL A 292 -0.92 1.01 -15.37
CA VAL A 292 -0.35 1.80 -16.51
C VAL A 292 0.90 1.13 -17.07
N LEU A 293 1.83 0.69 -16.21
CA LEU A 293 3.05 0.00 -16.63
C LEU A 293 2.75 -1.30 -17.35
N LYS A 294 1.85 -2.12 -16.81
CA LYS A 294 1.40 -3.39 -17.41
C LYS A 294 0.77 -3.18 -18.79
N ALA A 295 -0.06 -2.15 -18.93
CA ALA A 295 -0.69 -1.81 -20.20
C ALA A 295 0.35 -1.36 -21.25
N LYS A 296 1.35 -0.57 -20.83
CA LYS A 296 2.45 -0.12 -21.71
C LYS A 296 3.30 -1.32 -22.19
N ARG A 297 3.60 -2.28 -21.31
CA ARG A 297 4.34 -3.50 -21.66
C ARG A 297 3.56 -4.34 -22.67
N ARG A 298 2.28 -4.63 -22.41
CA ARG A 298 1.43 -5.39 -23.35
C ARG A 298 1.37 -4.77 -24.75
N LYS A 299 1.29 -3.45 -24.84
CA LYS A 299 1.31 -2.74 -26.13
C LYS A 299 2.65 -2.86 -26.86
N LYS A 300 3.75 -2.93 -26.10
CA LYS A 300 5.09 -3.10 -26.68
C LYS A 300 5.26 -4.53 -27.20
N ASP A 301 4.91 -5.53 -26.41
CA ASP A 301 5.03 -6.96 -26.76
C ASP A 301 4.17 -7.28 -28.00
N GLY A 302 2.91 -6.81 -28.08
CA GLY A 302 2.05 -7.00 -29.24
C GLY A 302 2.58 -6.33 -30.53
N ARG A 303 3.26 -5.18 -30.43
CA ARG A 303 3.91 -4.55 -31.61
C ARG A 303 5.15 -5.30 -32.07
N GLU A 304 5.87 -5.94 -31.16
CA GLU A 304 7.03 -6.78 -31.49
C GLU A 304 6.57 -8.07 -32.20
N GLU A 305 5.50 -8.72 -31.75
CA GLU A 305 4.91 -9.88 -32.42
C GLU A 305 4.39 -9.56 -33.83
N GLU A 306 3.71 -8.41 -34.02
CA GLU A 306 3.26 -7.95 -35.34
C GLU A 306 4.47 -7.70 -36.29
N ARG A 307 5.57 -7.16 -35.79
CA ARG A 307 6.78 -6.89 -36.60
C ARG A 307 7.52 -8.18 -36.97
N ASP A 308 7.59 -9.17 -36.09
CA ASP A 308 8.22 -10.46 -36.37
C ASP A 308 7.32 -11.34 -37.26
N GLY A 309 6.00 -11.29 -37.09
CA GLY A 309 5.04 -11.95 -37.99
C GLY A 309 5.04 -11.39 -39.41
N CYS A 310 5.49 -10.16 -39.61
CA CYS A 310 5.62 -9.55 -40.94
C CYS A 310 6.95 -9.85 -41.66
N ARG A 311 7.88 -10.53 -41.02
CA ARG A 311 9.10 -11.07 -41.66
C ARG A 311 8.77 -12.40 -42.30
N MET A 312 8.27 -12.35 -43.56
CA MET A 312 8.11 -13.52 -44.42
C MET A 312 9.45 -14.28 -44.52
N PRO A 313 9.45 -15.62 -44.41
CA PRO A 313 10.64 -16.38 -44.65
C PRO A 313 11.05 -16.22 -46.14
N ALA A 314 12.29 -15.88 -46.37
CA ALA A 314 12.83 -15.78 -47.71
C ALA A 314 12.64 -17.13 -48.45
N VAL A 315 11.76 -17.14 -49.46
CA VAL A 315 11.56 -18.29 -50.32
C VAL A 315 12.89 -18.56 -51.06
N ARG A 316 13.60 -19.62 -50.69
CA ARG A 316 14.70 -20.14 -51.47
C ARG A 316 14.14 -20.68 -52.79
N LEU A 317 14.22 -19.88 -53.86
CA LEU A 317 14.05 -20.41 -55.21
C LEU A 317 15.13 -21.48 -55.43
N LYS A 318 14.72 -22.75 -55.52
CA LYS A 318 15.57 -23.84 -56.04
C LYS A 318 15.83 -23.52 -57.50
N GLY A 319 17.09 -23.23 -57.85
CA GLY A 319 17.52 -23.10 -59.22
C GLY A 319 17.38 -24.45 -59.90
N GLU A 320 16.66 -24.45 -61.02
CA GLU A 320 16.66 -25.56 -62.00
C GLU A 320 18.01 -25.62 -62.64
N ALA A 321 18.61 -26.85 -62.67
CA ALA A 321 19.82 -27.14 -63.46
C ALA A 321 19.45 -27.25 -64.95
N PRO A 322 20.29 -26.78 -65.87
CA PRO A 322 20.02 -26.92 -67.32
C PRO A 322 20.26 -28.37 -67.78
N PRO A 323 19.50 -28.84 -68.76
CA PRO A 323 19.72 -30.19 -69.34
C PRO A 323 20.99 -30.19 -70.17
N GLY A 324 21.83 -31.18 -69.95
CA GLY A 324 22.97 -31.57 -70.79
C GLY A 324 22.63 -32.69 -71.74
#